data_93346474a78676cd15cfa643ed3ebd01
#
_entry.id   93346474a78676cd15cfa643ed3ebd01
#
_cell.length_a   1.000
_cell.length_b   1.000
_cell.length_c   1.000
_cell.angle_alpha   90.00
_cell.angle_beta   90.00
_cell.angle_gamma   90.00
#
_symmetry.space_group_name_H-M   'P 1'
#
loop_
_entity.id
_entity.type
_entity.pdbx_description
1 polymer ?
#
loop_
_entity_poly.entity_id
_entity_poly.type
_entity_poly.pdbx_seq_one_letter_code
_entity_poly.pdbx_strand_id
1 'polypeptide(L)'
;FIASLLVTMMNDHGFDPVGKTFGLIGCGNVGKRVKKVAEAMGMNVLVNDPPREQEEGADEFSDLETVLSQSDIISIHVPFYKEGEFKTLDLIDDSKLAKMKKNAWLVNSSRGGIILEKDLKKKLAKGGINAVLDVWDDEPNIDLELMKMCKVVSSHIAGYSVDGKANGTSMSVR
;
A
#
# COMPACT_ATOMS: atom_id res chain seq x y z
N PHE A 1 -11.67 -1.09 3.92
CA PHE A 1 -10.92 0.09 3.43
C PHE A 1 -10.54 -0.06 1.96
N ILE A 2 -9.68 -1.02 1.56
CA ILE A 2 -9.22 -1.13 0.16
C ILE A 2 -10.38 -1.32 -0.83
N ALA A 3 -11.37 -2.18 -0.53
CA ALA A 3 -12.53 -2.35 -1.40
C ALA A 3 -13.31 -1.02 -1.58
N SER A 4 -13.57 -0.29 -0.51
CA SER A 4 -14.23 1.02 -0.57
C SER A 4 -13.38 2.03 -1.33
N LEU A 5 -12.05 2.04 -1.12
CA LEU A 5 -11.12 2.90 -1.85
C LEU A 5 -11.19 2.64 -3.37
N LEU A 6 -11.17 1.38 -3.80
CA LEU A 6 -11.28 1.04 -5.22
C LEU A 6 -12.59 1.55 -5.82
N VAL A 7 -13.71 1.41 -5.09
CA VAL A 7 -15.01 1.98 -5.52
C VAL A 7 -14.96 3.50 -5.63
N THR A 8 -14.34 4.19 -4.66
CA THR A 8 -14.12 5.65 -4.72
C THR A 8 -13.27 6.04 -5.94
N MET A 9 -12.20 5.30 -6.20
CA MET A 9 -11.35 5.55 -7.38
C MET A 9 -12.12 5.39 -8.69
N MET A 10 -13.02 4.40 -8.77
CA MET A 10 -13.89 4.19 -9.94
C MET A 10 -14.87 5.36 -10.12
N ASN A 11 -15.55 5.73 -9.06
CA ASN A 11 -16.61 6.74 -9.11
C ASN A 11 -16.09 8.18 -9.29
N ASP A 12 -15.06 8.52 -8.52
CA ASP A 12 -14.62 9.92 -8.39
C ASP A 12 -13.42 10.25 -9.27
N HIS A 13 -12.68 9.22 -9.70
CA HIS A 13 -11.45 9.40 -10.49
C HIS A 13 -11.43 8.65 -11.82
N GLY A 14 -12.53 7.99 -12.20
CA GLY A 14 -12.67 7.28 -13.48
C GLY A 14 -11.69 6.12 -13.64
N PHE A 15 -11.26 5.51 -12.54
CA PHE A 15 -10.36 4.36 -12.57
C PHE A 15 -11.14 3.08 -12.91
N ASP A 16 -10.80 2.41 -14.03
CA ASP A 16 -11.34 1.10 -14.36
C ASP A 16 -10.36 0.01 -13.90
N PRO A 17 -10.73 -0.86 -12.94
CA PRO A 17 -9.86 -1.91 -12.42
C PRO A 17 -9.66 -3.07 -13.41
N VAL A 18 -10.59 -3.31 -14.32
CA VAL A 18 -10.56 -4.50 -15.19
C VAL A 18 -9.28 -4.51 -16.05
N GLY A 19 -8.53 -5.61 -15.95
CA GLY A 19 -7.27 -5.80 -16.68
C GLY A 19 -6.08 -4.96 -16.19
N LYS A 20 -6.27 -4.11 -15.17
CA LYS A 20 -5.16 -3.37 -14.52
C LYS A 20 -4.34 -4.28 -13.61
N THR A 21 -3.12 -3.85 -13.31
CA THR A 21 -2.22 -4.57 -12.42
C THR A 21 -2.27 -3.96 -11.02
N PHE A 22 -2.52 -4.79 -10.02
CA PHE A 22 -2.49 -4.45 -8.60
C PHE A 22 -1.21 -5.00 -7.97
N GLY A 23 -0.32 -4.13 -7.55
CA GLY A 23 0.90 -4.47 -6.82
C GLY A 23 0.62 -4.54 -5.32
N LEU A 24 0.89 -5.68 -4.73
CA LEU A 24 0.70 -5.92 -3.30
C LEU A 24 2.07 -6.06 -2.64
N ILE A 25 2.42 -5.12 -1.75
CA ILE A 25 3.63 -5.19 -0.93
C ILE A 25 3.23 -5.66 0.47
N GLY A 26 3.59 -6.91 0.80
CA GLY A 26 3.14 -7.62 1.98
C GLY A 26 1.84 -8.39 1.77
N CYS A 27 1.90 -9.73 1.87
CA CYS A 27 0.77 -10.63 1.65
C CYS A 27 0.46 -11.51 2.89
N GLY A 28 0.48 -10.88 4.08
CA GLY A 28 0.03 -11.48 5.33
C GLY A 28 -1.49 -11.63 5.41
N ASN A 29 -2.05 -11.64 6.62
CA ASN A 29 -3.49 -11.83 6.84
C ASN A 29 -4.37 -10.77 6.13
N VAL A 30 -3.93 -9.52 6.12
CA VAL A 30 -4.64 -8.43 5.42
C VAL A 30 -4.39 -8.51 3.92
N GLY A 31 -3.14 -8.64 3.49
CA GLY A 31 -2.75 -8.69 2.09
C GLY A 31 -3.44 -9.81 1.31
N LYS A 32 -3.55 -11.01 1.88
CA LYS A 32 -4.30 -12.14 1.28
C LYS A 32 -5.78 -11.80 1.00
N ARG A 33 -6.42 -11.01 1.85
CA ARG A 33 -7.79 -10.56 1.65
C ARG A 33 -7.88 -9.47 0.59
N VAL A 34 -6.91 -8.56 0.56
CA VAL A 34 -6.79 -7.51 -0.46
C VAL A 34 -6.54 -8.13 -1.83
N LYS A 35 -5.65 -9.13 -1.94
CA LYS A 35 -5.43 -9.92 -3.17
C LYS A 35 -6.75 -10.43 -3.74
N LYS A 36 -7.56 -11.12 -2.91
CA LYS A 36 -8.87 -11.64 -3.32
C LYS A 36 -9.83 -10.55 -3.82
N VAL A 37 -9.83 -9.39 -3.19
CA VAL A 37 -10.68 -8.25 -3.62
C VAL A 37 -10.23 -7.74 -4.98
N ALA A 38 -8.92 -7.53 -5.18
CA ALA A 38 -8.38 -7.06 -6.45
C ALA A 38 -8.66 -8.05 -7.59
N GLU A 39 -8.44 -9.34 -7.37
CA GLU A 39 -8.74 -10.41 -8.33
C GLU A 39 -10.25 -10.46 -8.67
N ALA A 40 -11.13 -10.34 -7.67
CA ALA A 40 -12.57 -10.31 -7.87
C ALA A 40 -13.06 -9.08 -8.69
N MET A 41 -12.28 -7.99 -8.68
CA MET A 41 -12.52 -6.80 -9.50
C MET A 41 -11.86 -6.88 -10.88
N GLY A 42 -11.34 -8.04 -11.27
CA GLY A 42 -10.75 -8.29 -12.59
C GLY A 42 -9.33 -7.75 -12.76
N MET A 43 -8.61 -7.49 -11.68
CA MET A 43 -7.22 -7.03 -11.73
C MET A 43 -6.24 -8.21 -11.76
N ASN A 44 -5.09 -8.02 -12.41
CA ASN A 44 -3.94 -8.92 -12.29
C ASN A 44 -3.17 -8.54 -11.02
N VAL A 45 -2.80 -9.50 -10.17
CA VAL A 45 -2.12 -9.20 -8.90
C VAL A 45 -0.66 -9.66 -8.94
N LEU A 46 0.26 -8.74 -8.67
CA LEU A 46 1.67 -9.01 -8.40
C LEU A 46 1.91 -8.90 -6.90
N VAL A 47 2.61 -9.88 -6.32
CA VAL A 47 2.85 -9.94 -4.87
C VAL A 47 4.35 -9.85 -4.59
N ASN A 48 4.72 -8.90 -3.72
CA ASN A 48 6.05 -8.85 -3.12
C ASN A 48 5.93 -9.11 -1.61
N ASP A 49 6.52 -10.19 -1.14
CA ASP A 49 6.59 -10.54 0.29
C ASP A 49 7.84 -11.40 0.53
N PRO A 50 9.04 -10.78 0.67
CA PRO A 50 10.29 -11.52 0.79
C PRO A 50 10.34 -12.55 1.92
N PRO A 51 9.80 -12.30 3.13
CA PRO A 51 9.71 -13.32 4.17
C PRO A 51 8.96 -14.57 3.73
N ARG A 52 7.83 -14.40 3.07
CA ARG A 52 7.02 -15.52 2.59
C ARG A 52 7.64 -16.21 1.38
N GLU A 53 8.26 -15.45 0.50
CA GLU A 53 9.01 -15.98 -0.65
C GLU A 53 10.12 -16.93 -0.18
N GLN A 54 10.84 -16.60 0.90
CA GLN A 54 11.85 -17.47 1.49
C GLN A 54 11.25 -18.76 2.08
N GLU A 55 10.06 -18.69 2.66
CA GLU A 55 9.40 -19.85 3.29
C GLU A 55 8.64 -20.73 2.29
N GLU A 56 7.99 -20.12 1.30
CA GLU A 56 7.00 -20.77 0.43
C GLU A 56 7.53 -21.02 -1.00
N GLY A 57 8.68 -20.44 -1.37
CA GLY A 57 9.25 -20.48 -2.73
C GLY A 57 8.80 -19.29 -3.59
N ALA A 58 9.49 -19.10 -4.71
CA ALA A 58 9.37 -17.87 -5.52
C ALA A 58 8.17 -17.85 -6.49
N ASP A 59 7.47 -18.95 -6.71
CA ASP A 59 6.52 -19.13 -7.82
C ASP A 59 5.36 -18.10 -7.82
N GLU A 60 4.92 -17.66 -6.64
CA GLU A 60 3.80 -16.70 -6.50
C GLU A 60 4.27 -15.27 -6.20
N PHE A 61 5.58 -15.01 -6.15
CA PHE A 61 6.13 -13.73 -5.72
C PHE A 61 6.89 -13.03 -6.85
N SER A 62 6.97 -11.72 -6.73
CA SER A 62 7.71 -10.85 -7.63
C SER A 62 8.63 -9.96 -6.82
N ASP A 63 9.78 -9.61 -7.40
CA ASP A 63 10.65 -8.61 -6.77
C ASP A 63 9.96 -7.25 -6.69
N LEU A 64 10.44 -6.41 -5.77
CA LEU A 64 9.85 -5.10 -5.51
C LEU A 64 9.88 -4.19 -6.76
N GLU A 65 10.94 -4.26 -7.56
CA GLU A 65 11.08 -3.43 -8.75
C GLU A 65 10.04 -3.78 -9.81
N THR A 66 9.79 -5.06 -10.01
CA THR A 66 8.73 -5.56 -10.90
C THR A 66 7.36 -5.06 -10.43
N VAL A 67 7.07 -5.17 -9.13
CA VAL A 67 5.81 -4.65 -8.56
C VAL A 67 5.68 -3.15 -8.80
N LEU A 68 6.72 -2.36 -8.52
CA LEU A 68 6.68 -0.91 -8.70
C LEU A 68 6.51 -0.50 -10.16
N SER A 69 7.21 -1.15 -11.08
CA SER A 69 7.25 -0.76 -12.50
C SER A 69 6.05 -1.25 -13.32
N GLN A 70 5.39 -2.32 -12.89
CA GLN A 70 4.30 -2.92 -13.66
C GLN A 70 2.90 -2.64 -13.10
N SER A 71 2.78 -2.10 -11.88
CA SER A 71 1.48 -1.92 -11.24
C SER A 71 0.84 -0.57 -11.58
N ASP A 72 -0.49 -0.59 -11.75
CA ASP A 72 -1.33 0.61 -11.87
C ASP A 72 -1.78 1.11 -10.49
N ILE A 73 -1.92 0.19 -9.53
CA ILE A 73 -2.10 0.48 -8.09
C ILE A 73 -1.05 -0.31 -7.33
N ILE A 74 -0.43 0.31 -6.34
CA ILE A 74 0.49 -0.33 -5.38
C ILE A 74 -0.08 -0.12 -3.99
N SER A 75 -0.32 -1.20 -3.26
CA SER A 75 -0.87 -1.16 -1.91
C SER A 75 0.07 -1.84 -0.91
N ILE A 76 0.38 -1.13 0.17
CA ILE A 76 1.36 -1.53 1.17
C ILE A 76 0.65 -2.14 2.39
N HIS A 77 1.06 -3.36 2.77
CA HIS A 77 0.50 -4.14 3.87
C HIS A 77 1.58 -4.86 4.69
N VAL A 78 2.72 -4.21 4.85
CA VAL A 78 3.84 -4.74 5.65
C VAL A 78 3.80 -4.20 7.08
N PRO A 79 4.36 -4.93 8.06
CA PRO A 79 4.64 -4.38 9.38
C PRO A 79 5.78 -3.35 9.31
N PHE A 80 5.89 -2.52 10.35
CA PHE A 80 6.96 -1.53 10.45
C PHE A 80 8.18 -2.11 11.18
N TYR A 81 9.27 -2.30 10.46
CA TYR A 81 10.56 -2.73 10.99
C TYR A 81 11.64 -1.68 10.69
N LYS A 82 12.30 -1.20 11.75
CA LYS A 82 13.39 -0.20 11.63
C LYS A 82 14.69 -0.82 11.16
N GLU A 83 14.92 -2.09 11.47
CA GLU A 83 16.18 -2.81 11.29
C GLU A 83 15.92 -4.26 10.88
N GLY A 84 16.99 -4.98 10.53
CA GLY A 84 16.94 -6.39 10.16
C GLY A 84 16.83 -6.61 8.65
N GLU A 85 16.86 -7.88 8.26
CA GLU A 85 16.84 -8.32 6.86
C GLU A 85 15.62 -7.79 6.10
N PHE A 86 14.46 -7.79 6.75
CA PHE A 86 13.19 -7.33 6.17
C PHE A 86 12.80 -5.93 6.68
N LYS A 87 13.79 -5.04 6.81
CA LYS A 87 13.56 -3.64 7.17
C LYS A 87 12.53 -3.00 6.24
N THR A 88 11.54 -2.31 6.81
CA THR A 88 10.47 -1.60 6.07
C THR A 88 10.48 -0.09 6.32
N LEU A 89 11.29 0.43 7.24
CA LEU A 89 11.52 1.86 7.38
C LEU A 89 12.11 2.41 6.08
N ASP A 90 11.49 3.47 5.53
CA ASP A 90 11.87 4.12 4.27
C ASP A 90 11.95 3.15 3.08
N LEU A 91 11.12 2.10 3.09
CA LEU A 91 11.08 1.09 2.03
C LEU A 91 10.81 1.74 0.66
N ILE A 92 9.95 2.74 0.62
CA ILE A 92 9.60 3.49 -0.59
C ILE A 92 10.22 4.89 -0.51
N ASP A 93 11.38 5.04 -1.09
CA ASP A 93 12.18 6.25 -1.24
C ASP A 93 12.06 6.86 -2.65
N ASP A 94 12.79 7.95 -2.93
CA ASP A 94 12.80 8.61 -4.26
C ASP A 94 13.16 7.64 -5.39
N SER A 95 14.10 6.72 -5.16
CA SER A 95 14.55 5.74 -6.15
C SER A 95 13.44 4.76 -6.54
N LYS A 96 12.62 4.33 -5.58
CA LYS A 96 11.47 3.44 -5.79
C LYS A 96 10.29 4.21 -6.38
N LEU A 97 10.02 5.42 -5.90
CA LEU A 97 8.99 6.30 -6.47
C LEU A 97 9.28 6.64 -7.95
N ALA A 98 10.55 6.72 -8.35
CA ALA A 98 10.94 6.96 -9.74
C ALA A 98 10.60 5.78 -10.67
N LYS A 99 10.52 4.55 -10.15
CA LYS A 99 10.21 3.32 -10.92
C LYS A 99 8.72 3.14 -11.19
N MET A 100 7.86 3.83 -10.45
CA MET A 100 6.42 3.69 -10.60
C MET A 100 5.93 4.18 -11.97
N LYS A 101 4.91 3.50 -12.49
CA LYS A 101 4.24 3.91 -13.74
C LYS A 101 3.68 5.33 -13.61
N LYS A 102 3.65 6.03 -14.74
CA LYS A 102 2.94 7.33 -14.80
C LYS A 102 1.46 7.14 -14.46
N ASN A 103 0.94 8.00 -13.61
CA ASN A 103 -0.43 7.97 -13.07
C ASN A 103 -0.75 6.78 -12.17
N ALA A 104 0.23 5.97 -11.78
CA ALA A 104 0.00 4.91 -10.80
C ALA A 104 -0.47 5.48 -9.46
N TRP A 105 -1.17 4.64 -8.71
CA TRP A 105 -1.66 4.94 -7.37
C TRP A 105 -0.79 4.25 -6.34
N LEU A 106 -0.32 5.00 -5.34
CA LEU A 106 0.40 4.48 -4.17
C LEU A 106 -0.50 4.58 -2.95
N VAL A 107 -0.80 3.45 -2.33
CA VAL A 107 -1.70 3.34 -1.19
C VAL A 107 -0.93 2.85 0.03
N ASN A 108 -0.93 3.61 1.11
CA ASN A 108 -0.42 3.16 2.40
C ASN A 108 -1.52 3.23 3.47
N SER A 109 -1.96 2.07 3.91
CA SER A 109 -2.89 1.89 5.03
C SER A 109 -2.33 0.93 6.08
N SER A 110 -1.01 0.83 6.15
CA SER A 110 -0.30 -0.06 7.09
C SER A 110 0.32 0.71 8.26
N ARG A 111 1.43 1.40 8.04
CA ARG A 111 2.12 2.23 9.05
C ARG A 111 2.80 3.44 8.40
N GLY A 112 2.90 4.56 9.14
CA GLY A 112 3.82 5.65 8.83
C GLY A 112 5.27 5.18 8.82
N GLY A 113 6.16 5.92 8.20
CA GLY A 113 7.59 5.61 8.09
C GLY A 113 7.97 4.52 7.08
N ILE A 114 7.00 3.90 6.37
CA ILE A 114 7.29 2.94 5.29
C ILE A 114 7.56 3.67 3.98
N ILE A 115 6.82 4.73 3.72
CA ILE A 115 7.11 5.65 2.62
C ILE A 115 7.90 6.83 3.20
N LEU A 116 9.01 7.19 2.59
CA LEU A 116 9.75 8.38 2.97
C LEU A 116 8.97 9.63 2.54
N GLU A 117 8.19 10.22 3.44
CA GLU A 117 7.21 11.29 3.14
C GLU A 117 7.82 12.50 2.43
N LYS A 118 9.05 12.90 2.78
CA LYS A 118 9.75 14.01 2.10
C LYS A 118 9.98 13.74 0.61
N ASP A 119 10.22 12.48 0.24
CA ASP A 119 10.44 12.08 -1.17
C ASP A 119 9.12 11.92 -1.89
N LEU A 120 8.09 11.36 -1.23
CA LEU A 120 6.72 11.32 -1.75
C LEU A 120 6.21 12.74 -2.05
N LYS A 121 6.40 13.69 -1.13
CA LYS A 121 6.02 15.10 -1.30
C LYS A 121 6.67 15.72 -2.55
N LYS A 122 7.99 15.53 -2.74
CA LYS A 122 8.69 15.97 -3.94
C LYS A 122 8.15 15.32 -5.21
N LYS A 123 7.84 14.02 -5.15
CA LYS A 123 7.29 13.28 -6.29
C LYS A 123 5.90 13.79 -6.68
N LEU A 124 5.02 14.01 -5.70
CA LEU A 124 3.69 14.55 -5.92
C LEU A 124 3.72 15.98 -6.45
N ALA A 125 4.64 16.83 -5.98
CA ALA A 125 4.83 18.18 -6.49
C ALA A 125 5.23 18.21 -7.99
N LYS A 126 6.00 17.22 -8.45
CA LYS A 126 6.34 17.05 -9.87
C LYS A 126 5.20 16.41 -10.68
N GLY A 127 4.23 15.82 -10.02
CA GLY A 127 3.16 15.03 -10.63
C GLY A 127 3.61 13.65 -11.11
N GLY A 128 2.69 12.96 -11.75
CA GLY A 128 2.95 11.66 -12.39
C GLY A 128 2.58 10.43 -11.58
N ILE A 129 2.22 10.57 -10.31
CA ILE A 129 1.60 9.53 -9.49
C ILE A 129 0.47 10.11 -8.64
N ASN A 130 -0.37 9.23 -8.08
CA ASN A 130 -1.42 9.57 -7.13
C ASN A 130 -1.12 8.89 -5.79
N ALA A 131 -1.39 9.56 -4.68
CA ALA A 131 -1.19 8.99 -3.35
C ALA A 131 -2.50 8.90 -2.56
N VAL A 132 -2.62 7.81 -1.79
CA VAL A 132 -3.67 7.56 -0.80
C VAL A 132 -3.00 7.19 0.50
N LEU A 133 -3.20 7.99 1.53
CA LEU A 133 -2.59 7.77 2.85
C LEU A 133 -3.67 7.69 3.93
N ASP A 134 -3.65 6.59 4.68
CA ASP A 134 -4.42 6.41 5.91
C ASP A 134 -3.53 6.56 7.16
N VAL A 135 -2.21 6.46 6.97
CA VAL A 135 -1.19 6.49 8.02
C VAL A 135 -0.11 7.50 7.66
N TRP A 136 0.52 8.09 8.67
CA TRP A 136 1.42 9.23 8.51
C TRP A 136 2.65 9.09 9.42
N ASP A 137 3.74 9.73 9.02
CA ASP A 137 4.87 9.93 9.92
C ASP A 137 4.47 10.90 11.03
N ASP A 138 5.02 10.69 12.23
CA ASP A 138 4.86 11.57 13.39
C ASP A 138 3.40 11.88 13.78
N GLU A 139 2.49 10.89 13.65
CA GLU A 139 1.11 11.05 14.13
C GLU A 139 1.09 11.45 15.63
N PRO A 140 0.30 12.45 16.05
CA PRO A 140 -0.72 13.18 15.26
C PRO A 140 -0.20 14.44 14.53
N ASN A 141 1.11 14.74 14.55
CA ASN A 141 1.71 15.96 13.99
C ASN A 141 2.05 15.79 12.50
N ILE A 142 1.07 15.46 11.68
CA ILE A 142 1.26 15.09 10.27
C ILE A 142 1.67 16.28 9.38
N ASP A 143 2.32 16.02 8.25
CA ASP A 143 2.60 17.03 7.21
C ASP A 143 1.31 17.41 6.45
N LEU A 144 0.72 18.57 6.83
CA LEU A 144 -0.50 19.08 6.23
C LEU A 144 -0.34 19.48 4.74
N GLU A 145 0.87 19.77 4.28
CA GLU A 145 1.11 20.07 2.86
C GLU A 145 1.09 18.77 2.06
N LEU A 146 1.74 17.72 2.53
CA LEU A 146 1.65 16.39 1.93
C LEU A 146 0.20 15.91 1.90
N MET A 147 -0.53 16.06 3.00
CA MET A 147 -1.95 15.68 3.08
C MET A 147 -2.78 16.32 1.95
N LYS A 148 -2.57 17.62 1.67
CA LYS A 148 -3.28 18.33 0.59
C LYS A 148 -2.91 17.87 -0.82
N MET A 149 -1.75 17.24 -0.99
CA MET A 149 -1.29 16.71 -2.28
C MET A 149 -1.84 15.32 -2.58
N CYS A 150 -2.28 14.59 -1.55
CA CYS A 150 -2.87 13.27 -1.71
C CYS A 150 -4.26 13.33 -2.33
N LYS A 151 -4.63 12.30 -3.10
CA LYS A 151 -5.96 12.18 -3.71
C LYS A 151 -7.04 11.74 -2.73
N VAL A 152 -6.69 10.85 -1.82
CA VAL A 152 -7.55 10.37 -0.73
C VAL A 152 -6.73 10.32 0.54
N VAL A 153 -7.31 10.77 1.63
CA VAL A 153 -6.69 10.75 2.96
C VAL A 153 -7.69 10.28 4.01
N SER A 154 -7.18 9.65 5.05
CA SER A 154 -7.96 9.28 6.23
C SER A 154 -7.07 9.31 7.49
N SER A 155 -7.71 9.23 8.65
CA SER A 155 -7.09 9.43 9.95
C SER A 155 -6.80 8.11 10.66
N HIS A 156 -6.02 7.23 10.01
CA HIS A 156 -5.62 5.92 10.55
C HIS A 156 -6.82 5.03 10.91
N ILE A 157 -7.78 4.93 10.01
CA ILE A 157 -9.05 4.21 10.24
C ILE A 157 -9.09 2.82 9.60
N ALA A 158 -8.18 2.48 8.69
CA ALA A 158 -8.21 1.22 7.95
C ALA A 158 -8.17 -0.03 8.84
N GLY A 159 -7.51 0.06 10.02
CA GLY A 159 -7.44 -0.99 11.04
C GLY A 159 -8.42 -0.80 12.20
N TYR A 160 -9.19 0.27 12.24
CA TYR A 160 -10.03 0.67 13.36
C TYR A 160 -11.50 0.27 13.15
N SER A 161 -11.79 -1.03 13.13
CA SER A 161 -13.18 -1.51 13.23
C SER A 161 -13.40 -2.21 14.57
N VAL A 162 -14.63 -2.18 15.09
CA VAL A 162 -15.01 -2.92 16.31
C VAL A 162 -14.70 -4.41 16.14
N ASP A 163 -15.07 -4.97 14.98
CA ASP A 163 -14.82 -6.37 14.65
C ASP A 163 -13.32 -6.66 14.48
N GLY A 164 -12.56 -5.74 13.89
CA GLY A 164 -11.11 -5.89 13.71
C GLY A 164 -10.38 -5.94 15.07
N LYS A 165 -10.76 -5.11 16.01
CA LYS A 165 -10.22 -5.13 17.38
C LYS A 165 -10.60 -6.40 18.14
N ALA A 166 -11.87 -6.81 18.08
CA ALA A 166 -12.37 -8.03 18.72
C ALA A 166 -11.66 -9.28 18.15
N ASN A 167 -11.52 -9.38 16.83
CA ASN A 167 -10.82 -10.48 16.16
C ASN A 167 -9.33 -10.49 16.48
N GLY A 168 -8.67 -9.33 16.51
CA GLY A 168 -7.26 -9.22 16.91
C GLY A 168 -7.03 -9.74 18.32
N THR A 169 -7.87 -9.35 19.28
CA THR A 169 -7.81 -9.85 20.66
C THR A 169 -8.04 -11.36 20.71
N SER A 170 -9.06 -11.89 20.02
CA SER A 170 -9.38 -13.32 19.99
C SER A 170 -8.25 -14.17 19.38
N MET A 171 -7.53 -13.65 18.40
CA MET A 171 -6.38 -14.35 17.78
C MET A 171 -5.12 -14.32 18.65
N SER A 172 -4.97 -13.32 19.52
CA SER A 172 -3.83 -13.19 20.43
C SER A 172 -3.93 -14.07 21.69
N VAL A 173 -5.13 -14.59 22.00
CA VAL A 173 -5.42 -15.43 23.19
C VAL A 173 -5.41 -16.93 22.87
N ARG A 174 -5.19 -17.32 21.63
CA ARG A 174 -5.01 -18.71 21.18
C ARG A 174 -3.54 -19.06 20.97
#